data_d65ac35e768c93e4737fb6b84ca4e6ad
#
_entry.id   d65ac35e768c93e4737fb6b84ca4e6ad
#
_cell.length_a   1.000
_cell.length_b   1.000
_cell.length_c   1.000
_cell.angle_alpha   90.00
_cell.angle_beta   90.00
_cell.angle_gamma   90.00
#
_symmetry.space_group_name_H-M   'P 1'
#
loop_
_entity.id
_entity.type
_entity.pdbx_description
1 polymer ?
#
loop_
_entity_poly.entity_id
_entity_poly.type
_entity_poly.pdbx_seq_one_letter_code
_entity_poly.pdbx_strand_id
1 'polypeptide(L)'
;VAIPKGANSCGGPLGSTTDEPSVEPLLGSHFLGGDLQGSDELSSAWGFDMTRSLLSHDVPDIDAYCSTGVSPGHEEGSSRSSIRLDYHGKHDLDLLWEIHGPTNSPPIVVLGGISAGRHLQPTAANPSPGWWADVVKAGGALDPSTHRLIGVEFLGGTQCPFPTPGPITTKDQARVLAEVLDALGIQHVSLVGASYGGMVALAFAELFPERARELILFCAAHRTHPMATAWRSLQRSLVRFAEEVGHSNRGLALARGLAMTTYRSPEEFENRFDTNPTYFNQEKAACFEVEGYLEARGRAFSRCFDTDGFLRLSESIDLHCSNPSAIKTPSTLVSFDTDALVPPWLVEDLASQLPSSSEHIRITSIYGHDAFLKESRQVSDVIRLALNSPKEVLQ
;
A
#
# COMPACT_ATOMS: atom_id res chain seq x y z
N VAL A 1 25.69 1.97 28.85
CA VAL A 1 25.48 3.41 28.95
C VAL A 1 24.16 3.67 28.25
N ALA A 2 23.10 3.93 29.02
CA ALA A 2 21.75 4.16 28.51
C ALA A 2 21.65 5.60 27.98
N ILE A 3 21.24 5.75 26.71
CA ILE A 3 20.89 7.05 26.12
C ILE A 3 19.39 7.26 26.37
N PRO A 4 18.96 8.41 26.91
CA PRO A 4 17.54 8.67 27.14
C PRO A 4 16.82 8.86 25.79
N LYS A 5 15.70 8.15 25.60
CA LYS A 5 14.78 8.32 24.46
C LYS A 5 14.04 9.66 24.66
N GLY A 6 14.47 10.70 23.95
CA GLY A 6 13.73 11.94 23.82
C GLY A 6 12.47 11.75 22.97
N ALA A 7 11.39 12.40 23.35
CA ALA A 7 10.15 12.45 22.59
C ALA A 7 10.42 13.10 21.22
N ASN A 8 10.27 12.34 20.12
CA ASN A 8 10.31 12.88 18.77
C ASN A 8 9.01 13.64 18.48
N SER A 9 9.06 14.95 18.62
CA SER A 9 8.07 15.82 17.97
C SER A 9 8.34 15.81 16.46
N CYS A 10 7.33 15.60 15.64
CA CYS A 10 7.41 15.73 14.19
C CYS A 10 7.83 17.14 13.81
N GLY A 11 9.11 17.35 13.53
CA GLY A 11 9.64 18.64 13.10
C GLY A 11 9.25 18.93 11.65
N GLY A 12 8.86 20.17 11.38
CA GLY A 12 8.64 20.70 10.03
C GLY A 12 9.92 20.69 9.18
N PRO A 13 9.83 21.10 7.90
CA PRO A 13 10.92 20.96 6.93
C PRO A 13 12.22 21.61 7.40
N LEU A 14 13.30 20.84 7.38
CA LEU A 14 14.65 21.32 7.69
C LEU A 14 15.09 22.32 6.62
N GLY A 15 15.43 23.52 7.07
CA GLY A 15 16.03 24.55 6.24
C GLY A 15 17.38 24.09 5.68
N SER A 16 17.61 24.35 4.39
CA SER A 16 18.85 24.06 3.67
C SER A 16 20.03 24.81 4.28
N THR A 17 20.97 24.10 4.90
CA THR A 17 22.34 24.60 5.10
C THR A 17 23.25 23.76 4.20
N THR A 18 23.84 24.44 3.24
CA THR A 18 24.90 23.94 2.36
C THR A 18 26.20 23.91 3.14
N ASP A 19 26.72 22.72 3.43
CA ASP A 19 28.14 22.46 3.64
C ASP A 19 28.43 21.04 3.14
N GLU A 20 28.97 20.95 1.94
CA GLU A 20 29.55 19.75 1.37
C GLU A 20 30.99 19.57 1.85
N PRO A 21 31.40 18.37 2.30
CA PRO A 21 32.81 18.02 2.31
C PRO A 21 33.21 17.47 0.94
N SER A 22 34.15 18.14 0.30
CA SER A 22 34.83 17.76 -0.93
C SER A 22 35.53 16.40 -0.79
N VAL A 23 35.15 15.43 -1.63
CA VAL A 23 35.90 14.17 -1.85
C VAL A 23 36.58 14.27 -3.22
N GLU A 24 37.92 14.28 -3.22
CA GLU A 24 38.74 14.21 -4.43
C GLU A 24 38.57 12.88 -5.18
N PRO A 25 38.59 12.86 -6.53
CA PRO A 25 38.51 11.63 -7.31
C PRO A 25 39.87 10.99 -7.47
N LEU A 26 40.04 9.75 -7.08
CA LEU A 26 41.14 8.91 -7.52
C LEU A 26 40.92 8.45 -8.95
N LEU A 27 41.68 9.03 -9.86
CA LEU A 27 41.85 8.62 -11.26
C LEU A 27 42.68 7.32 -11.37
N GLY A 28 42.11 6.33 -12.01
CA GLY A 28 42.81 5.14 -12.50
C GLY A 28 42.25 4.71 -13.85
N SER A 29 42.85 5.27 -14.94
CA SER A 29 42.58 4.91 -16.32
C SER A 29 43.17 3.55 -16.69
N HIS A 30 42.42 2.76 -17.41
CA HIS A 30 42.72 1.92 -18.58
C HIS A 30 41.79 0.72 -18.63
N PHE A 31 40.87 0.73 -19.59
CA PHE A 31 40.55 -0.48 -20.36
C PHE A 31 40.00 -0.09 -21.73
N LEU A 32 40.56 -0.76 -22.71
CA LEU A 32 40.46 -0.58 -24.14
C LEU A 32 39.07 -0.89 -24.69
N GLY A 33 38.75 -0.23 -25.81
CA GLY A 33 37.53 -0.41 -26.57
C GLY A 33 37.40 -1.81 -27.16
N GLY A 34 36.18 -2.25 -27.25
CA GLY A 34 35.74 -3.40 -28.00
C GLY A 34 34.28 -3.19 -28.36
N ASP A 35 34.05 -2.89 -29.65
CA ASP A 35 32.75 -2.83 -30.28
C ASP A 35 32.00 -4.15 -30.08
N LEU A 36 30.84 -4.10 -29.45
CA LEU A 36 29.84 -5.17 -29.52
C LEU A 36 28.52 -4.60 -30.03
N GLN A 37 28.41 -4.56 -31.36
CA GLN A 37 27.13 -4.73 -32.04
C GLN A 37 26.70 -6.18 -31.86
N GLY A 38 25.51 -6.39 -31.25
CA GLY A 38 24.93 -7.71 -31.03
C GLY A 38 23.59 -7.56 -30.30
N SER A 39 22.62 -7.00 -31.05
CA SER A 39 21.20 -7.04 -30.68
C SER A 39 20.62 -8.45 -30.88
N ASP A 40 19.72 -8.86 -30.02
CA ASP A 40 18.64 -9.83 -30.29
C ASP A 40 18.90 -11.35 -30.19
N GLU A 41 19.73 -11.86 -29.28
CA GLU A 41 19.81 -13.31 -29.10
C GLU A 41 19.85 -13.81 -27.62
N LEU A 42 19.28 -13.12 -26.67
CA LEU A 42 19.16 -13.62 -25.28
C LEU A 42 17.73 -13.99 -24.82
N SER A 43 16.77 -14.06 -25.76
CA SER A 43 15.39 -14.41 -25.43
C SER A 43 15.05 -15.91 -25.53
N SER A 44 16.00 -16.77 -25.93
CA SER A 44 15.71 -18.20 -26.20
C SER A 44 16.34 -19.23 -25.25
N ALA A 45 16.99 -18.80 -24.14
CA ALA A 45 17.69 -19.72 -23.23
C ALA A 45 16.83 -20.24 -22.06
N TRP A 46 15.59 -19.81 -21.90
CA TRP A 46 14.71 -20.23 -20.82
C TRP A 46 13.46 -20.94 -21.31
N GLY A 47 13.67 -21.93 -22.19
CA GLY A 47 12.60 -22.81 -22.67
C GLY A 47 12.27 -23.91 -21.68
N PHE A 48 11.48 -23.59 -20.64
CA PHE A 48 10.72 -24.60 -19.91
C PHE A 48 9.31 -24.05 -19.63
N ASP A 49 8.34 -24.75 -20.17
CA ASP A 49 6.91 -24.50 -19.96
C ASP A 49 6.52 -24.84 -18.50
N MET A 50 6.74 -23.89 -17.58
CA MET A 50 6.33 -23.98 -16.17
C MET A 50 4.89 -23.50 -15.95
N THR A 51 4.08 -23.38 -17.00
CA THR A 51 2.72 -22.83 -16.90
C THR A 51 1.70 -23.80 -16.29
N ARG A 52 2.06 -25.06 -16.02
CA ARG A 52 1.06 -26.08 -15.60
C ARG A 52 1.14 -26.57 -14.16
N SER A 53 2.18 -26.32 -13.40
CA SER A 53 2.33 -26.88 -12.05
C SER A 53 2.37 -25.87 -10.90
N LEU A 54 2.73 -24.61 -11.12
CA LEU A 54 2.89 -23.61 -10.05
C LEU A 54 1.71 -22.64 -9.92
N LEU A 55 0.68 -22.76 -10.78
CA LEU A 55 -0.49 -21.87 -10.77
C LEU A 55 -1.69 -22.38 -9.98
N SER A 56 -1.59 -23.58 -9.34
CA SER A 56 -2.80 -24.23 -8.82
C SER A 56 -3.24 -23.83 -7.41
N HIS A 57 -2.54 -22.97 -6.70
CA HIS A 57 -2.93 -22.71 -5.31
C HIS A 57 -3.13 -21.27 -4.85
N ASP A 58 -2.85 -20.20 -5.62
CA ASP A 58 -3.06 -18.82 -5.11
C ASP A 58 -3.20 -17.71 -6.17
N VAL A 59 -3.52 -18.03 -7.40
CA VAL A 59 -4.08 -17.04 -8.33
C VAL A 59 -5.58 -17.30 -8.34
N PRO A 60 -6.43 -16.37 -7.93
CA PRO A 60 -7.87 -16.49 -8.23
C PRO A 60 -7.98 -16.68 -9.73
N ASP A 61 -8.68 -17.74 -10.15
CA ASP A 61 -8.94 -18.06 -11.54
C ASP A 61 -9.67 -16.84 -12.15
N ILE A 62 -9.00 -16.11 -13.04
CA ILE A 62 -9.54 -14.91 -13.67
C ILE A 62 -10.81 -15.25 -14.48
N ASP A 63 -10.94 -16.50 -14.89
CA ASP A 63 -12.09 -16.98 -15.67
C ASP A 63 -13.32 -17.34 -14.82
N ALA A 64 -13.20 -17.42 -13.48
CA ALA A 64 -14.30 -17.80 -12.59
C ALA A 64 -15.19 -16.60 -12.15
N TYR A 65 -14.84 -15.35 -12.46
CA TYR A 65 -15.57 -14.15 -12.02
C TYR A 65 -16.39 -13.45 -13.12
N CYS A 66 -16.75 -14.15 -14.19
CA CYS A 66 -17.64 -13.60 -15.19
C CYS A 66 -19.11 -13.69 -14.76
N SER A 67 -19.49 -13.10 -13.61
CA SER A 67 -20.88 -12.78 -13.32
C SER A 67 -21.11 -11.30 -13.61
N THR A 68 -21.79 -11.03 -14.71
CA THR A 68 -22.16 -9.73 -15.23
C THR A 68 -23.20 -9.01 -14.34
N GLY A 69 -22.81 -8.58 -13.17
CA GLY A 69 -23.61 -7.73 -12.32
C GLY A 69 -22.98 -6.36 -12.18
N VAL A 70 -23.33 -5.41 -13.05
CA VAL A 70 -23.04 -3.99 -12.82
C VAL A 70 -23.72 -3.60 -11.51
N SER A 71 -22.94 -3.14 -10.53
CA SER A 71 -23.49 -2.65 -9.26
C SER A 71 -24.44 -1.48 -9.51
N PRO A 72 -25.65 -1.49 -8.92
CA PRO A 72 -26.51 -0.32 -8.95
C PRO A 72 -25.79 0.84 -8.24
N GLY A 73 -25.71 2.00 -8.93
CA GLY A 73 -25.11 3.21 -8.35
C GLY A 73 -23.59 3.31 -8.48
N HIS A 74 -22.98 2.67 -9.51
CA HIS A 74 -21.58 2.89 -9.84
C HIS A 74 -21.37 4.23 -10.54
N GLU A 75 -20.36 4.98 -10.10
CA GLU A 75 -19.91 6.24 -10.69
C GLU A 75 -18.38 6.32 -10.62
N GLU A 76 -17.73 6.51 -11.75
CA GLU A 76 -16.32 6.90 -11.82
C GLU A 76 -16.23 8.39 -12.18
N GLY A 77 -15.29 9.10 -11.58
CA GLY A 77 -15.12 10.49 -11.90
C GLY A 77 -13.72 11.02 -11.64
N SER A 78 -13.56 12.24 -12.09
CA SER A 78 -12.41 13.06 -11.79
C SER A 78 -12.86 14.46 -11.40
N SER A 79 -12.10 15.11 -10.54
CA SER A 79 -12.26 16.52 -10.23
C SER A 79 -10.89 17.19 -10.27
N ARG A 80 -10.87 18.48 -10.66
CA ARG A 80 -9.64 19.28 -10.63
C ARG A 80 -9.68 20.21 -9.45
N SER A 81 -8.66 20.11 -8.59
CA SER A 81 -8.55 20.97 -7.39
C SER A 81 -7.14 21.51 -7.21
N SER A 82 -7.05 22.65 -6.56
CA SER A 82 -5.80 23.35 -6.28
C SER A 82 -5.39 23.12 -4.84
N ILE A 83 -4.48 22.15 -4.63
CA ILE A 83 -4.10 21.63 -3.32
C ILE A 83 -2.72 22.14 -2.91
N ARG A 84 -2.57 22.51 -1.63
CA ARG A 84 -1.27 22.82 -1.04
C ARG A 84 -0.64 21.53 -0.49
N LEU A 85 0.50 21.15 -1.06
CA LEU A 85 1.29 19.98 -0.66
C LEU A 85 2.45 20.40 0.24
N ASP A 86 2.87 19.54 1.16
CA ASP A 86 3.86 19.84 2.19
C ASP A 86 5.22 20.30 1.62
N TYR A 87 5.71 19.62 0.58
CA TYR A 87 7.02 19.88 -0.02
C TYR A 87 6.97 20.61 -1.36
N HIS A 88 5.79 20.81 -1.93
CA HIS A 88 5.64 21.31 -3.31
C HIS A 88 4.88 22.64 -3.39
N GLY A 89 4.28 23.12 -2.30
CA GLY A 89 3.40 24.27 -2.34
C GLY A 89 2.07 23.98 -3.02
N LYS A 90 1.53 24.93 -3.78
CA LYS A 90 0.19 24.82 -4.40
C LYS A 90 0.28 24.25 -5.81
N HIS A 91 -0.49 23.19 -6.05
CA HIS A 91 -0.59 22.52 -7.35
C HIS A 91 -2.04 22.27 -7.76
N ASP A 92 -2.31 22.41 -9.05
CA ASP A 92 -3.58 22.00 -9.65
C ASP A 92 -3.49 20.53 -10.04
N LEU A 93 -4.32 19.70 -9.43
CA LEU A 93 -4.29 18.25 -9.53
C LEU A 93 -5.59 17.72 -10.09
N ASP A 94 -5.49 16.69 -10.92
CA ASP A 94 -6.62 15.89 -11.36
C ASP A 94 -6.78 14.72 -10.38
N LEU A 95 -7.88 14.72 -9.62
CA LEU A 95 -8.18 13.75 -8.59
C LEU A 95 -9.12 12.69 -9.16
N LEU A 96 -8.80 11.40 -8.91
CA LEU A 96 -9.55 10.28 -9.46
C LEU A 96 -10.24 9.50 -8.34
N TRP A 97 -11.49 9.13 -8.55
CA TRP A 97 -12.29 8.40 -7.58
C TRP A 97 -13.29 7.44 -8.25
N GLU A 98 -13.79 6.51 -7.47
CA GLU A 98 -14.83 5.54 -7.85
C GLU A 98 -15.82 5.41 -6.69
N ILE A 99 -17.13 5.38 -7.00
CA ILE A 99 -18.19 5.21 -6.01
C ILE A 99 -19.04 4.00 -6.38
N HIS A 100 -19.42 3.23 -5.37
CA HIS A 100 -20.38 2.14 -5.48
C HIS A 100 -21.45 2.27 -4.42
N GLY A 101 -22.69 1.98 -4.80
CA GLY A 101 -23.82 1.85 -3.88
C GLY A 101 -24.71 3.08 -3.77
N PRO A 102 -25.77 2.99 -2.94
CA PRO A 102 -26.83 3.99 -2.89
C PRO A 102 -26.34 5.34 -2.36
N THR A 103 -26.74 6.42 -3.00
CA THR A 103 -26.37 7.79 -2.62
C THR A 103 -26.84 8.16 -1.20
N ASN A 104 -27.93 7.56 -0.75
CA ASN A 104 -28.53 7.86 0.56
C ASN A 104 -27.91 7.06 1.72
N SER A 105 -27.01 6.11 1.44
CA SER A 105 -26.31 5.36 2.47
C SER A 105 -25.16 6.19 3.05
N PRO A 106 -24.79 5.97 4.33
CA PRO A 106 -23.62 6.62 4.91
C PRO A 106 -22.37 6.32 4.09
N PRO A 107 -21.57 7.34 3.73
CA PRO A 107 -20.39 7.15 2.92
C PRO A 107 -19.24 6.54 3.72
N ILE A 108 -18.56 5.58 3.09
CA ILE A 108 -17.38 4.89 3.63
C ILE A 108 -16.26 5.00 2.60
N VAL A 109 -15.15 5.62 2.97
CA VAL A 109 -13.92 5.60 2.16
C VAL A 109 -13.16 4.31 2.45
N VAL A 110 -12.73 3.61 1.39
CA VAL A 110 -12.01 2.33 1.46
C VAL A 110 -10.63 2.49 0.84
N LEU A 111 -9.57 2.41 1.67
CA LEU A 111 -8.19 2.66 1.29
C LEU A 111 -7.30 1.45 1.58
N GLY A 112 -6.54 1.01 0.60
CA GLY A 112 -5.63 -0.15 0.72
C GLY A 112 -4.14 0.22 0.80
N GLY A 113 -3.28 -0.76 0.55
CA GLY A 113 -1.83 -0.55 0.43
C GLY A 113 -1.46 0.30 -0.79
N ILE A 114 -0.18 0.61 -0.95
CA ILE A 114 0.31 1.49 -2.05
C ILE A 114 -0.03 0.99 -3.47
N SER A 115 -0.29 -0.30 -3.62
CA SER A 115 -0.69 -0.90 -4.90
C SER A 115 -2.21 -1.04 -5.08
N ALA A 116 -2.98 -0.65 -4.09
CA ALA A 116 -4.44 -0.60 -4.17
C ALA A 116 -4.83 0.78 -4.72
N GLY A 117 -5.48 0.80 -5.86
CA GLY A 117 -6.05 2.03 -6.42
C GLY A 117 -7.48 2.25 -5.93
N ARG A 118 -8.20 3.11 -6.65
CA ARG A 118 -9.61 3.41 -6.38
C ARG A 118 -10.57 2.26 -6.69
N HIS A 119 -10.14 1.25 -7.46
CA HIS A 119 -10.99 0.17 -7.95
C HIS A 119 -11.39 -0.80 -6.84
N LEU A 120 -12.66 -0.76 -6.43
CA LEU A 120 -13.18 -1.55 -5.31
C LEU A 120 -13.89 -2.83 -5.76
N GLN A 121 -14.51 -2.84 -6.95
CA GLN A 121 -15.18 -4.02 -7.50
C GLN A 121 -15.37 -3.92 -9.01
N PRO A 122 -15.69 -5.04 -9.71
CA PRO A 122 -15.87 -5.05 -11.16
C PRO A 122 -16.92 -4.04 -11.64
N THR A 123 -16.60 -3.33 -12.72
CA THR A 123 -17.48 -2.38 -13.41
C THR A 123 -17.55 -2.72 -14.89
N ALA A 124 -18.46 -2.07 -15.63
CA ALA A 124 -18.54 -2.24 -17.07
C ALA A 124 -17.28 -1.74 -17.80
N ALA A 125 -16.60 -0.71 -17.25
CA ALA A 125 -15.37 -0.15 -17.80
C ALA A 125 -14.13 -0.93 -17.38
N ASN A 126 -14.14 -1.51 -16.17
CA ASN A 126 -13.06 -2.32 -15.61
C ASN A 126 -13.62 -3.60 -14.99
N PRO A 127 -13.65 -4.73 -15.71
CA PRO A 127 -14.21 -5.98 -15.22
C PRO A 127 -13.30 -6.74 -14.24
N SER A 128 -12.08 -6.26 -13.97
CA SER A 128 -11.18 -6.91 -13.02
C SER A 128 -11.75 -6.86 -11.59
N PRO A 129 -11.43 -7.83 -10.73
CA PRO A 129 -11.83 -7.76 -9.33
C PRO A 129 -11.20 -6.56 -8.63
N GLY A 130 -11.92 -5.95 -7.70
CA GLY A 130 -11.38 -4.94 -6.82
C GLY A 130 -10.25 -5.50 -5.94
N TRP A 131 -9.39 -4.62 -5.45
CA TRP A 131 -8.23 -5.04 -4.65
C TRP A 131 -8.62 -5.76 -3.33
N TRP A 132 -9.85 -5.61 -2.86
CA TRP A 132 -10.35 -6.25 -1.63
C TRP A 132 -11.66 -7.04 -1.87
N ALA A 133 -11.72 -7.75 -3.00
CA ALA A 133 -12.91 -8.44 -3.49
C ALA A 133 -13.56 -9.41 -2.47
N ASP A 134 -12.78 -9.96 -1.53
CA ASP A 134 -13.33 -10.85 -0.48
C ASP A 134 -14.13 -10.10 0.58
N VAL A 135 -13.89 -8.82 0.77
CA VAL A 135 -14.54 -7.95 1.77
C VAL A 135 -15.58 -7.05 1.11
N VAL A 136 -15.25 -6.50 -0.07
CA VAL A 136 -16.10 -5.61 -0.88
C VAL A 136 -16.87 -6.43 -1.90
N LYS A 137 -18.05 -6.89 -1.54
CA LYS A 137 -18.94 -7.68 -2.41
C LYS A 137 -20.37 -7.70 -1.86
N ALA A 138 -21.32 -8.12 -2.68
CA ALA A 138 -22.70 -8.35 -2.24
C ALA A 138 -22.74 -9.35 -1.08
N GLY A 139 -23.40 -9.01 0.02
CA GLY A 139 -23.40 -9.77 1.27
C GLY A 139 -22.08 -9.74 2.07
N GLY A 140 -21.07 -9.02 1.58
CA GLY A 140 -19.80 -8.80 2.28
C GLY A 140 -19.92 -7.86 3.48
N ALA A 141 -18.78 -7.58 4.14
CA ALA A 141 -18.75 -6.60 5.22
C ALA A 141 -18.90 -5.16 4.70
N LEU A 142 -18.35 -4.91 3.53
CA LEU A 142 -18.54 -3.68 2.76
C LEU A 142 -19.41 -4.01 1.54
N ASP A 143 -20.70 -4.13 1.77
CA ASP A 143 -21.68 -4.48 0.75
C ASP A 143 -22.13 -3.23 -0.03
N PRO A 144 -21.82 -3.11 -1.32
CA PRO A 144 -22.20 -1.96 -2.14
C PRO A 144 -23.72 -1.87 -2.39
N SER A 145 -24.51 -2.87 -2.02
CA SER A 145 -25.98 -2.75 -2.05
C SER A 145 -26.54 -1.95 -0.86
N THR A 146 -25.79 -1.85 0.23
CA THR A 146 -26.20 -1.21 1.49
C THR A 146 -25.31 -0.07 1.95
N HIS A 147 -24.08 0.02 1.45
CA HIS A 147 -23.12 1.07 1.77
C HIS A 147 -22.78 1.92 0.54
N ARG A 148 -22.50 3.19 0.75
CA ARG A 148 -21.91 4.07 -0.26
C ARG A 148 -20.40 4.02 -0.12
N LEU A 149 -19.75 3.17 -0.91
CA LEU A 149 -18.31 2.94 -0.86
C LEU A 149 -17.57 3.88 -1.82
N ILE A 150 -16.48 4.46 -1.37
CA ILE A 150 -15.67 5.43 -2.11
C ILE A 150 -14.23 4.95 -2.15
N GLY A 151 -13.72 4.70 -3.35
CA GLY A 151 -12.31 4.49 -3.64
C GLY A 151 -11.68 5.77 -4.16
N VAL A 152 -10.48 6.09 -3.71
CA VAL A 152 -9.72 7.28 -4.17
C VAL A 152 -8.34 6.83 -4.63
N GLU A 153 -7.89 7.36 -5.76
CA GLU A 153 -6.56 7.07 -6.28
C GLU A 153 -5.50 7.85 -5.51
N PHE A 154 -4.39 7.18 -5.18
CA PHE A 154 -3.30 7.84 -4.48
C PHE A 154 -2.50 8.75 -5.43
N LEU A 155 -2.34 10.01 -5.03
CA LEU A 155 -1.48 10.97 -5.71
C LEU A 155 -0.03 10.47 -5.73
N GLY A 156 0.59 10.52 -6.89
CA GLY A 156 1.95 10.03 -7.11
C GLY A 156 2.02 8.54 -7.41
N GLY A 157 0.89 7.81 -7.44
CA GLY A 157 0.80 6.44 -7.94
C GLY A 157 0.68 6.36 -9.46
N THR A 158 0.70 5.14 -10.00
CA THR A 158 0.68 4.86 -11.44
C THR A 158 -0.50 5.49 -12.18
N GLN A 159 -1.69 5.52 -11.57
CA GLN A 159 -2.90 6.05 -12.20
C GLN A 159 -3.11 7.55 -11.97
N CYS A 160 -2.41 8.12 -10.98
CA CYS A 160 -2.45 9.54 -10.64
C CYS A 160 -1.02 10.08 -10.45
N PRO A 161 -0.20 10.11 -11.53
CA PRO A 161 1.19 10.49 -11.44
C PRO A 161 1.34 11.96 -11.03
N PHE A 162 2.39 12.24 -10.27
CA PHE A 162 2.76 13.61 -9.89
C PHE A 162 4.05 14.01 -10.60
N PRO A 163 4.02 15.06 -11.46
CA PRO A 163 5.10 15.32 -12.39
C PRO A 163 6.34 15.94 -11.74
N THR A 164 6.20 16.54 -10.55
CA THR A 164 7.29 17.23 -9.88
C THR A 164 8.11 16.25 -9.02
N PRO A 165 9.45 16.21 -9.11
CA PRO A 165 10.28 15.43 -8.20
C PRO A 165 10.08 15.82 -6.75
N GLY A 166 10.19 14.84 -5.84
CA GLY A 166 10.11 15.05 -4.40
C GLY A 166 8.99 14.26 -3.73
N PRO A 167 8.95 14.26 -2.39
CA PRO A 167 8.08 13.39 -1.62
C PRO A 167 6.62 13.87 -1.62
N ILE A 168 5.70 12.91 -1.58
CA ILE A 168 4.28 13.10 -1.27
C ILE A 168 4.02 12.47 0.09
N THR A 169 3.43 13.21 1.02
CA THR A 169 3.16 12.73 2.37
C THR A 169 1.78 12.09 2.49
N THR A 170 1.54 11.34 3.56
CA THR A 170 0.18 10.86 3.89
C THR A 170 -0.76 12.02 4.23
N LYS A 171 -0.25 13.17 4.68
CA LYS A 171 -1.03 14.39 4.87
C LYS A 171 -1.43 15.03 3.53
N ASP A 172 -0.59 14.93 2.51
CA ASP A 172 -0.96 15.33 1.15
C ASP A 172 -2.07 14.44 0.59
N GLN A 173 -1.99 13.13 0.80
CA GLN A 173 -3.06 12.19 0.43
C GLN A 173 -4.37 12.50 1.18
N ALA A 174 -4.28 12.88 2.46
CA ALA A 174 -5.45 13.27 3.24
C ALA A 174 -6.11 14.55 2.71
N ARG A 175 -5.32 15.52 2.22
CA ARG A 175 -5.85 16.73 1.55
C ARG A 175 -6.49 16.39 0.21
N VAL A 176 -5.88 15.48 -0.57
CA VAL A 176 -6.46 14.95 -1.81
C VAL A 176 -7.82 14.32 -1.52
N LEU A 177 -7.90 13.46 -0.49
CA LEU A 177 -9.16 12.86 -0.07
C LEU A 177 -10.20 13.91 0.33
N ALA A 178 -9.81 14.95 1.08
CA ALA A 178 -10.71 16.02 1.49
C ALA A 178 -11.32 16.75 0.27
N GLU A 179 -10.51 17.08 -0.72
CA GLU A 179 -10.96 17.72 -1.96
C GLU A 179 -11.88 16.83 -2.81
N VAL A 180 -11.61 15.50 -2.85
CA VAL A 180 -12.53 14.55 -3.49
C VAL A 180 -13.88 14.55 -2.78
N LEU A 181 -13.89 14.50 -1.44
CA LEU A 181 -15.12 14.53 -0.66
C LEU A 181 -15.89 15.85 -0.84
N ASP A 182 -15.18 16.99 -0.97
CA ASP A 182 -15.80 18.30 -1.25
C ASP A 182 -16.44 18.34 -2.65
N ALA A 183 -15.74 17.81 -3.67
CA ALA A 183 -16.28 17.69 -5.02
C ALA A 183 -17.54 16.80 -5.08
N LEU A 184 -17.63 15.81 -4.18
CA LEU A 184 -18.78 14.91 -4.05
C LEU A 184 -19.88 15.42 -3.12
N GLY A 185 -19.69 16.59 -2.47
CA GLY A 185 -20.63 17.15 -1.49
C GLY A 185 -20.73 16.35 -0.19
N ILE A 186 -19.70 15.59 0.15
CA ILE A 186 -19.67 14.70 1.35
C ILE A 186 -18.95 15.41 2.49
N GLN A 187 -19.70 15.75 3.54
CA GLN A 187 -19.16 16.47 4.69
C GLN A 187 -18.52 15.52 5.71
N HIS A 188 -19.10 14.35 5.94
CA HIS A 188 -18.66 13.41 6.96
C HIS A 188 -18.56 12.00 6.37
N VAL A 189 -17.54 11.23 6.79
CA VAL A 189 -17.25 9.91 6.24
C VAL A 189 -16.68 8.98 7.30
N SER A 190 -17.01 7.68 7.22
CA SER A 190 -16.25 6.63 7.90
C SER A 190 -15.08 6.19 7.01
N LEU A 191 -13.93 5.86 7.59
CA LEU A 191 -12.75 5.42 6.84
C LEU A 191 -12.38 3.99 7.24
N VAL A 192 -12.30 3.12 6.26
CA VAL A 192 -11.77 1.76 6.39
C VAL A 192 -10.44 1.72 5.65
N GLY A 193 -9.36 1.56 6.39
CA GLY A 193 -8.00 1.65 5.83
C GLY A 193 -7.12 0.47 6.21
N ALA A 194 -6.35 -0.05 5.25
CA ALA A 194 -5.35 -1.08 5.50
C ALA A 194 -3.95 -0.59 5.10
N SER A 195 -2.94 -0.87 5.94
CA SER A 195 -1.55 -0.51 5.67
C SER A 195 -1.39 0.99 5.35
N TYR A 196 -0.90 1.34 4.15
CA TYR A 196 -0.77 2.73 3.72
C TYR A 196 -2.09 3.51 3.77
N GLY A 197 -3.20 2.88 3.35
CA GLY A 197 -4.53 3.48 3.44
C GLY A 197 -4.96 3.78 4.88
N GLY A 198 -4.56 2.96 5.84
CA GLY A 198 -4.76 3.22 7.26
C GLY A 198 -3.93 4.43 7.76
N MET A 199 -2.71 4.60 7.24
CA MET A 199 -1.88 5.78 7.53
C MET A 199 -2.50 7.06 6.96
N VAL A 200 -3.06 6.99 5.75
CA VAL A 200 -3.79 8.11 5.12
C VAL A 200 -5.06 8.45 5.93
N ALA A 201 -5.79 7.45 6.40
CA ALA A 201 -6.98 7.65 7.24
C ALA A 201 -6.62 8.32 8.59
N LEU A 202 -5.50 7.94 9.22
CA LEU A 202 -4.98 8.63 10.43
C LEU A 202 -4.63 10.09 10.14
N ALA A 203 -3.93 10.35 9.03
CA ALA A 203 -3.59 11.70 8.61
C ALA A 203 -4.86 12.54 8.30
N PHE A 204 -5.89 11.93 7.73
CA PHE A 204 -7.17 12.59 7.47
C PHE A 204 -7.88 12.96 8.79
N ALA A 205 -7.96 12.03 9.73
CA ALA A 205 -8.59 12.30 11.03
C ALA A 205 -7.80 13.30 11.87
N GLU A 206 -6.47 13.40 11.70
CA GLU A 206 -5.64 14.43 12.32
C GLU A 206 -5.92 15.82 11.73
N LEU A 207 -6.03 15.94 10.40
CA LEU A 207 -6.20 17.22 9.70
C LEU A 207 -7.65 17.70 9.68
N PHE A 208 -8.61 16.78 9.67
CA PHE A 208 -10.05 17.05 9.51
C PHE A 208 -10.87 16.26 10.54
N PRO A 209 -10.63 16.46 11.86
CA PRO A 209 -11.23 15.65 12.90
C PRO A 209 -12.77 15.69 12.93
N GLU A 210 -13.36 16.80 12.49
CA GLU A 210 -14.84 16.97 12.41
C GLU A 210 -15.45 16.21 11.21
N ARG A 211 -14.64 15.81 10.22
CA ARG A 211 -15.12 15.11 9.02
C ARG A 211 -15.05 13.58 9.15
N ALA A 212 -14.18 13.07 10.02
CA ALA A 212 -14.02 11.64 10.25
C ALA A 212 -14.99 11.16 11.33
N ARG A 213 -15.98 10.35 10.96
CA ARG A 213 -16.95 9.78 11.91
C ARG A 213 -16.37 8.62 12.68
N GLU A 214 -15.52 7.84 12.02
CA GLU A 214 -14.98 6.60 12.52
C GLU A 214 -13.80 6.13 11.69
N LEU A 215 -12.85 5.50 12.35
CA LEU A 215 -11.73 4.80 11.71
C LEU A 215 -11.80 3.31 11.99
N ILE A 216 -11.64 2.48 10.95
CA ILE A 216 -11.45 1.03 11.06
C ILE A 216 -10.15 0.71 10.34
N LEU A 217 -9.07 0.46 11.09
CA LEU A 217 -7.72 0.44 10.57
C LEU A 217 -7.06 -0.92 10.78
N PHE A 218 -6.53 -1.50 9.69
CA PHE A 218 -5.81 -2.76 9.70
C PHE A 218 -4.32 -2.51 9.45
N CYS A 219 -3.45 -3.09 10.30
CA CYS A 219 -2.00 -3.06 10.17
C CYS A 219 -1.45 -1.66 9.82
N ALA A 220 -1.90 -0.64 10.54
CA ALA A 220 -1.44 0.75 10.43
C ALA A 220 -1.18 1.35 11.80
N ALA A 221 -0.23 2.27 11.88
CA ALA A 221 0.13 2.98 13.11
C ALA A 221 0.46 4.44 12.80
N HIS A 222 0.60 5.27 13.84
CA HIS A 222 0.87 6.70 13.71
C HIS A 222 2.28 7.05 13.18
N ARG A 223 3.15 6.07 13.08
CA ARG A 223 4.53 6.18 12.54
C ARG A 223 5.00 4.85 11.99
N THR A 224 6.06 4.85 11.20
CA THR A 224 6.68 3.62 10.72
C THR A 224 7.66 3.02 11.74
N HIS A 225 7.91 1.71 11.61
CA HIS A 225 8.97 1.03 12.33
C HIS A 225 10.30 1.19 11.57
N PRO A 226 11.44 1.53 12.24
CA PRO A 226 12.73 1.74 11.56
C PRO A 226 13.21 0.54 10.73
N MET A 227 12.93 -0.71 11.16
CA MET A 227 13.28 -1.89 10.39
C MET A 227 12.47 -1.96 9.07
N ALA A 228 11.19 -1.60 9.11
CA ALA A 228 10.36 -1.53 7.90
C ALA A 228 10.88 -0.46 6.93
N THR A 229 11.32 0.71 7.44
CA THR A 229 12.01 1.73 6.64
C THR A 229 13.32 1.21 6.04
N ALA A 230 14.11 0.43 6.81
CA ALA A 230 15.35 -0.18 6.30
C ALA A 230 15.07 -1.13 5.12
N TRP A 231 14.07 -2.01 5.23
CA TRP A 231 13.66 -2.89 4.12
C TRP A 231 13.19 -2.11 2.89
N ARG A 232 12.35 -1.09 3.07
CA ARG A 232 11.88 -0.24 1.95
C ARG A 232 13.01 0.58 1.33
N SER A 233 14.00 1.03 2.11
CA SER A 233 15.16 1.73 1.58
C SER A 233 16.00 0.85 0.66
N LEU A 234 16.20 -0.44 1.01
CA LEU A 234 16.86 -1.41 0.14
C LEU A 234 16.06 -1.69 -1.13
N GLN A 235 14.73 -1.81 -1.02
CA GLN A 235 13.85 -1.96 -2.19
C GLN A 235 13.97 -0.76 -3.14
N ARG A 236 13.93 0.47 -2.63
CA ARG A 236 14.13 1.68 -3.46
C ARG A 236 15.53 1.75 -4.06
N SER A 237 16.55 1.31 -3.33
CA SER A 237 17.94 1.26 -3.84
C SER A 237 18.08 0.26 -4.98
N LEU A 238 17.41 -0.91 -4.93
CA LEU A 238 17.37 -1.87 -6.03
C LEU A 238 16.74 -1.26 -7.29
N VAL A 239 15.64 -0.53 -7.14
CA VAL A 239 14.97 0.13 -8.27
C VAL A 239 15.89 1.18 -8.90
N ARG A 240 16.45 2.10 -8.09
CA ARG A 240 17.35 3.16 -8.57
C ARG A 240 18.59 2.60 -9.26
N PHE A 241 19.24 1.60 -8.67
CA PHE A 241 20.37 0.94 -9.30
C PHE A 241 20.01 0.30 -10.66
N ALA A 242 18.83 -0.33 -10.74
CA ALA A 242 18.37 -0.92 -12.00
C ALA A 242 18.04 0.16 -13.06
N GLU A 243 17.55 1.33 -12.64
CA GLU A 243 17.33 2.47 -13.54
C GLU A 243 18.64 2.99 -14.14
N GLU A 244 19.70 3.11 -13.33
CA GLU A 244 21.02 3.54 -13.78
C GLU A 244 21.61 2.65 -14.88
N VAL A 245 21.25 1.36 -14.90
CA VAL A 245 21.71 0.38 -15.90
C VAL A 245 20.66 0.03 -16.96
N GLY A 246 19.55 0.79 -17.03
CA GLY A 246 18.52 0.63 -18.07
C GLY A 246 17.58 -0.57 -17.87
N HIS A 247 17.46 -1.10 -16.66
CA HIS A 247 16.66 -2.29 -16.34
C HIS A 247 15.57 -2.02 -15.28
N SER A 248 14.89 -0.88 -15.33
CA SER A 248 13.91 -0.40 -14.33
C SER A 248 12.86 -1.44 -13.95
N ASN A 249 12.23 -2.09 -14.93
CA ASN A 249 11.22 -3.13 -14.68
C ASN A 249 11.78 -4.33 -13.90
N ARG A 250 13.03 -4.71 -14.16
CA ARG A 250 13.68 -5.79 -13.42
C ARG A 250 13.99 -5.37 -11.98
N GLY A 251 14.43 -4.13 -11.78
CA GLY A 251 14.63 -3.55 -10.45
C GLY A 251 13.35 -3.54 -9.63
N LEU A 252 12.25 -3.11 -10.25
CA LEU A 252 10.94 -3.11 -9.61
C LEU A 252 10.46 -4.53 -9.26
N ALA A 253 10.67 -5.50 -10.16
CA ALA A 253 10.36 -6.90 -9.89
C ALA A 253 11.16 -7.46 -8.70
N LEU A 254 12.46 -7.18 -8.64
CA LEU A 254 13.33 -7.59 -7.52
C LEU A 254 12.92 -6.91 -6.20
N ALA A 255 12.62 -5.61 -6.24
CA ALA A 255 12.12 -4.87 -5.08
C ALA A 255 10.80 -5.47 -4.55
N ARG A 256 9.89 -5.87 -5.45
CA ARG A 256 8.65 -6.57 -5.06
C ARG A 256 8.92 -7.96 -4.49
N GLY A 257 9.86 -8.72 -5.07
CA GLY A 257 10.29 -10.00 -4.50
C GLY A 257 10.80 -9.83 -3.07
N LEU A 258 11.68 -8.85 -2.82
CA LEU A 258 12.15 -8.52 -1.48
C LEU A 258 10.99 -8.09 -0.55
N ALA A 259 10.03 -7.30 -1.06
CA ALA A 259 8.86 -6.91 -0.29
C ALA A 259 8.03 -8.13 0.16
N MET A 260 7.85 -9.14 -0.69
CA MET A 260 7.10 -10.37 -0.36
C MET A 260 7.70 -11.11 0.84
N THR A 261 9.03 -11.08 1.04
CA THR A 261 9.67 -11.69 2.21
C THR A 261 9.39 -10.95 3.52
N THR A 262 8.91 -9.71 3.45
CA THR A 262 8.56 -8.88 4.61
C THR A 262 7.06 -8.81 4.86
N TYR A 263 6.23 -9.10 3.85
CA TYR A 263 4.76 -9.12 3.96
C TYR A 263 4.24 -10.41 4.59
N ARG A 264 5.02 -11.49 4.49
CA ARG A 264 4.67 -12.83 4.95
C ARG A 264 5.48 -13.21 6.19
N SER A 265 4.93 -14.09 7.02
CA SER A 265 5.67 -14.60 8.18
C SER A 265 6.64 -15.71 7.79
N PRO A 266 7.69 -15.95 8.62
CA PRO A 266 8.54 -17.13 8.46
C PRO A 266 7.76 -18.44 8.52
N GLU A 267 6.71 -18.52 9.34
CA GLU A 267 5.87 -19.70 9.48
C GLU A 267 5.07 -19.99 8.20
N GLU A 268 4.56 -18.97 7.50
CA GLU A 268 3.91 -19.16 6.19
C GLU A 268 4.90 -19.68 5.16
N PHE A 269 6.14 -19.16 5.15
CA PHE A 269 7.18 -19.67 4.24
C PHE A 269 7.55 -21.12 4.53
N GLU A 270 7.72 -21.49 5.80
CA GLU A 270 8.01 -22.86 6.24
C GLU A 270 6.89 -23.83 5.83
N ASN A 271 5.62 -23.43 5.97
CA ASN A 271 4.47 -24.26 5.61
C ASN A 271 4.28 -24.39 4.08
N ARG A 272 4.91 -23.52 3.30
CA ARG A 272 4.64 -23.40 1.87
C ARG A 272 5.74 -23.91 0.97
N PHE A 273 6.99 -23.80 1.36
CA PHE A 273 8.15 -24.06 0.51
C PHE A 273 9.06 -25.12 1.11
N ASP A 274 9.53 -26.06 0.23
CA ASP A 274 10.57 -27.01 0.62
C ASP A 274 11.94 -26.30 0.72
N THR A 275 12.77 -26.79 1.63
CA THR A 275 14.17 -26.37 1.80
C THR A 275 15.14 -27.07 0.84
N ASN A 276 14.70 -28.14 0.16
CA ASN A 276 15.50 -28.83 -0.83
C ASN A 276 15.40 -28.14 -2.20
N PRO A 277 16.49 -28.15 -2.99
CA PRO A 277 16.42 -27.60 -4.35
C PRO A 277 15.49 -28.44 -5.23
N THR A 278 14.66 -27.77 -6.02
CA THR A 278 13.74 -28.40 -6.97
C THR A 278 14.51 -29.02 -8.15
N TYR A 279 15.57 -28.35 -8.59
CA TYR A 279 16.46 -28.81 -9.67
C TYR A 279 17.80 -28.06 -9.64
N PHE A 280 18.75 -28.53 -10.47
CA PHE A 280 19.98 -27.81 -10.73
C PHE A 280 19.96 -27.29 -12.18
N ASN A 281 20.23 -26.01 -12.38
CA ASN A 281 20.26 -25.40 -13.70
C ASN A 281 21.48 -25.85 -14.54
N GLN A 282 21.60 -25.34 -15.77
CA GLN A 282 22.71 -25.69 -16.68
C GLN A 282 24.09 -25.32 -16.11
N GLU A 283 24.18 -24.29 -15.26
CA GLU A 283 25.39 -23.86 -14.58
C GLU A 283 25.66 -24.64 -13.26
N LYS A 284 24.84 -25.68 -13.00
CA LYS A 284 24.85 -26.47 -11.77
C LYS A 284 24.55 -25.68 -10.49
N ALA A 285 23.91 -24.53 -10.61
CA ALA A 285 23.37 -23.81 -9.48
C ALA A 285 22.05 -24.44 -9.00
N ALA A 286 21.89 -24.57 -7.69
CA ALA A 286 20.67 -25.05 -7.07
C ALA A 286 19.54 -24.02 -7.26
N CYS A 287 18.34 -24.48 -7.66
CA CYS A 287 17.16 -23.66 -7.82
C CYS A 287 16.07 -24.12 -6.83
N PHE A 288 15.50 -23.19 -6.10
CA PHE A 288 14.51 -23.44 -5.06
C PHE A 288 13.14 -22.95 -5.46
N GLU A 289 12.09 -23.62 -4.98
CA GLU A 289 10.69 -23.27 -5.27
C GLU A 289 10.36 -21.81 -4.89
N VAL A 290 10.86 -21.36 -3.76
CA VAL A 290 10.66 -19.99 -3.25
C VAL A 290 11.19 -18.93 -4.22
N GLU A 291 12.26 -19.18 -4.95
CA GLU A 291 12.80 -18.23 -5.95
C GLU A 291 11.80 -18.00 -7.08
N GLY A 292 11.22 -19.09 -7.60
CA GLY A 292 10.18 -19.01 -8.63
C GLY A 292 8.94 -18.22 -8.17
N TYR A 293 8.54 -18.41 -6.93
CA TYR A 293 7.46 -17.63 -6.32
C TYR A 293 7.76 -16.13 -6.26
N LEU A 294 8.94 -15.75 -5.74
CA LEU A 294 9.34 -14.35 -5.61
C LEU A 294 9.44 -13.68 -6.99
N GLU A 295 10.01 -14.39 -7.97
CA GLU A 295 10.14 -13.92 -9.34
C GLU A 295 8.76 -13.72 -10.01
N ALA A 296 7.84 -14.67 -9.84
CA ALA A 296 6.49 -14.57 -10.39
C ALA A 296 5.73 -13.37 -9.79
N ARG A 297 5.82 -13.15 -8.48
CA ARG A 297 5.21 -12.00 -7.81
C ARG A 297 5.84 -10.68 -8.25
N GLY A 298 7.16 -10.65 -8.40
CA GLY A 298 7.89 -9.49 -8.92
C GLY A 298 7.47 -9.13 -10.33
N ARG A 299 7.45 -10.11 -11.25
CA ARG A 299 7.03 -9.91 -12.64
C ARG A 299 5.58 -9.47 -12.77
N ALA A 300 4.67 -10.05 -12.00
CA ALA A 300 3.26 -9.62 -12.02
C ALA A 300 3.13 -8.15 -11.59
N PHE A 301 3.81 -7.75 -10.53
CA PHE A 301 3.77 -6.38 -10.03
C PHE A 301 4.35 -5.36 -11.04
N SER A 302 5.52 -5.64 -11.64
CA SER A 302 6.18 -4.72 -12.58
C SER A 302 5.44 -4.54 -13.91
N ARG A 303 4.39 -5.33 -14.19
CA ARG A 303 3.50 -5.13 -15.35
C ARG A 303 2.40 -4.11 -15.08
N CYS A 304 2.03 -3.92 -13.82
CA CYS A 304 0.88 -3.10 -13.42
C CYS A 304 1.28 -1.82 -12.70
N PHE A 305 2.53 -1.73 -12.25
CA PHE A 305 3.03 -0.61 -11.45
C PHE A 305 4.29 -0.03 -12.08
N ASP A 306 4.42 1.30 -12.06
CA ASP A 306 5.62 1.98 -12.56
C ASP A 306 6.64 2.26 -11.44
N THR A 307 7.89 2.53 -11.84
CA THR A 307 9.00 2.76 -10.91
C THR A 307 8.85 4.05 -10.13
N ASP A 308 8.41 5.13 -10.77
CA ASP A 308 8.24 6.44 -10.11
C ASP A 308 7.16 6.37 -9.04
N GLY A 309 6.02 5.76 -9.36
CA GLY A 309 4.94 5.52 -8.41
C GLY A 309 5.38 4.67 -7.22
N PHE A 310 6.16 3.61 -7.48
CA PHE A 310 6.71 2.77 -6.41
C PHE A 310 7.66 3.54 -5.50
N LEU A 311 8.63 4.24 -6.07
CA LEU A 311 9.61 5.02 -5.30
C LEU A 311 8.93 6.06 -4.43
N ARG A 312 7.97 6.79 -5.00
CA ARG A 312 7.23 7.87 -4.34
C ARG A 312 6.32 7.37 -3.21
N LEU A 313 5.48 6.38 -3.48
CA LEU A 313 4.57 5.86 -2.48
C LEU A 313 5.30 5.07 -1.39
N SER A 314 6.38 4.36 -1.73
CA SER A 314 7.26 3.71 -0.75
C SER A 314 7.93 4.72 0.18
N GLU A 315 8.36 5.88 -0.33
CA GLU A 315 8.91 6.97 0.47
C GLU A 315 7.83 7.65 1.33
N SER A 316 6.62 7.80 0.78
CA SER A 316 5.46 8.35 1.50
C SER A 316 5.12 7.55 2.77
N ILE A 317 5.24 6.22 2.71
CA ILE A 317 5.09 5.37 3.90
C ILE A 317 6.13 5.77 4.96
N ASP A 318 7.40 5.91 4.58
CA ASP A 318 8.48 6.20 5.52
C ASP A 318 8.40 7.60 6.13
N LEU A 319 7.78 8.54 5.43
CA LEU A 319 7.49 9.91 5.90
C LEU A 319 6.24 10.00 6.77
N HIS A 320 5.47 8.90 6.89
CA HIS A 320 4.25 8.93 7.69
C HIS A 320 4.52 9.24 9.15
N CYS A 321 3.88 10.31 9.62
CA CYS A 321 3.87 10.71 11.02
C CYS A 321 2.56 11.45 11.32
N SER A 322 1.70 10.83 12.13
CA SER A 322 0.48 11.44 12.65
C SER A 322 0.61 11.70 14.14
N ASN A 323 -0.03 12.76 14.62
CA ASN A 323 -0.12 13.06 16.03
C ASN A 323 -1.42 12.44 16.62
N PRO A 324 -1.33 11.35 17.38
CA PRO A 324 -2.53 10.69 17.92
C PRO A 324 -3.37 11.60 18.82
N SER A 325 -2.75 12.54 19.54
CA SER A 325 -3.48 13.46 20.43
C SER A 325 -4.40 14.43 19.70
N ALA A 326 -4.16 14.66 18.40
CA ALA A 326 -5.02 15.49 17.55
C ALA A 326 -6.22 14.69 17.00
N ILE A 327 -6.16 13.37 17.00
CA ILE A 327 -7.22 12.50 16.50
C ILE A 327 -8.29 12.35 17.58
N LYS A 328 -9.51 12.81 17.28
CA LYS A 328 -10.67 12.74 18.17
C LYS A 328 -11.68 11.65 17.76
N THR A 329 -11.46 11.07 16.61
CA THR A 329 -12.34 10.10 15.99
C THR A 329 -12.25 8.74 16.69
N PRO A 330 -13.38 8.12 17.10
CA PRO A 330 -13.42 6.75 17.58
C PRO A 330 -12.79 5.80 16.56
N SER A 331 -11.91 4.91 17.01
CA SER A 331 -11.09 4.09 16.11
C SER A 331 -11.09 2.63 16.54
N THR A 332 -11.37 1.72 15.60
CA THR A 332 -11.13 0.29 15.75
C THR A 332 -9.80 -0.04 15.05
N LEU A 333 -8.80 -0.41 15.83
CA LEU A 333 -7.47 -0.72 15.35
C LEU A 333 -7.26 -2.22 15.35
N VAL A 334 -6.73 -2.77 14.24
CA VAL A 334 -6.48 -4.20 14.11
C VAL A 334 -5.01 -4.45 13.83
N SER A 335 -4.38 -5.31 14.63
CA SER A 335 -3.03 -5.81 14.40
C SER A 335 -3.03 -7.33 14.23
N PHE A 336 -2.01 -7.84 13.54
CA PHE A 336 -1.79 -9.27 13.34
C PHE A 336 -0.51 -9.72 14.04
N ASP A 337 -0.55 -10.89 14.71
CA ASP A 337 0.53 -11.35 15.57
C ASP A 337 1.90 -11.44 14.89
N THR A 338 1.90 -11.83 13.63
CA THR A 338 3.10 -12.10 12.84
C THR A 338 3.50 -10.95 11.91
N ASP A 339 2.82 -9.78 12.00
CA ASP A 339 3.17 -8.62 11.17
C ASP A 339 4.50 -8.00 11.62
N ALA A 340 5.51 -8.12 10.75
CA ALA A 340 6.85 -7.57 10.98
C ALA A 340 6.99 -6.10 10.54
N LEU A 341 6.12 -5.63 9.64
CA LEU A 341 6.13 -4.25 9.14
C LEU A 341 5.46 -3.28 10.10
N VAL A 342 4.33 -3.71 10.67
CA VAL A 342 3.59 -2.95 11.68
C VAL A 342 3.33 -3.87 12.89
N PRO A 343 4.35 -4.09 13.74
CA PRO A 343 4.25 -5.01 14.86
C PRO A 343 3.10 -4.62 15.80
N PRO A 344 2.40 -5.59 16.42
CA PRO A 344 1.27 -5.35 17.32
C PRO A 344 1.51 -4.28 18.38
N TRP A 345 2.68 -4.25 18.99
CA TRP A 345 3.03 -3.26 20.02
C TRP A 345 3.02 -1.81 19.49
N LEU A 346 3.25 -1.60 18.18
CA LEU A 346 3.20 -0.27 17.56
C LEU A 346 1.76 0.20 17.38
N VAL A 347 0.83 -0.72 17.13
CA VAL A 347 -0.62 -0.46 17.10
C VAL A 347 -1.15 -0.23 18.51
N GLU A 348 -0.66 -1.00 19.50
CA GLU A 348 -0.96 -0.80 20.93
C GLU A 348 -0.49 0.59 21.41
N ASP A 349 0.70 1.03 21.00
CA ASP A 349 1.23 2.37 21.29
C ASP A 349 0.29 3.46 20.73
N LEU A 350 -0.18 3.31 19.49
CA LEU A 350 -1.20 4.20 18.92
C LEU A 350 -2.50 4.16 19.74
N ALA A 351 -3.03 2.97 20.03
CA ALA A 351 -4.29 2.81 20.76
C ALA A 351 -4.27 3.49 22.13
N SER A 352 -3.13 3.42 22.83
CA SER A 352 -2.96 4.04 24.15
C SER A 352 -3.05 5.56 24.15
N GLN A 353 -2.91 6.19 22.97
CA GLN A 353 -2.88 7.65 22.80
C GLN A 353 -4.18 8.19 22.16
N LEU A 354 -5.06 7.31 21.69
CA LEU A 354 -6.35 7.67 21.08
C LEU A 354 -7.46 7.87 22.15
N PRO A 355 -8.62 8.43 21.77
CA PRO A 355 -9.77 8.54 22.68
C PRO A 355 -10.15 7.19 23.30
N SER A 356 -10.70 7.22 24.53
CA SER A 356 -11.16 6.02 25.26
C SER A 356 -12.30 5.26 24.57
N SER A 357 -12.95 5.87 23.59
CA SER A 357 -13.92 5.22 22.69
C SER A 357 -13.26 4.38 21.59
N SER A 358 -11.91 4.37 21.50
CA SER A 358 -11.17 3.55 20.56
C SER A 358 -10.81 2.19 21.15
N GLU A 359 -10.72 1.17 20.29
CA GLU A 359 -10.39 -0.20 20.69
C GLU A 359 -9.24 -0.76 19.85
N HIS A 360 -8.50 -1.71 20.40
CA HIS A 360 -7.48 -2.45 19.70
C HIS A 360 -7.80 -3.95 19.74
N ILE A 361 -7.89 -4.54 18.55
CA ILE A 361 -8.14 -5.97 18.33
C ILE A 361 -6.88 -6.60 17.75
N ARG A 362 -6.41 -7.66 18.42
CA ARG A 362 -5.28 -8.44 17.97
C ARG A 362 -5.79 -9.74 17.36
N ILE A 363 -5.43 -10.01 16.10
CA ILE A 363 -5.82 -11.21 15.38
C ILE A 363 -4.60 -12.13 15.24
N THR A 364 -4.76 -13.40 15.60
CA THR A 364 -3.76 -14.44 15.35
C THR A 364 -3.83 -14.88 13.90
N SER A 365 -2.71 -14.75 13.18
CA SER A 365 -2.58 -15.15 11.79
C SER A 365 -1.13 -15.46 11.45
N ILE A 366 -0.91 -16.44 10.57
CA ILE A 366 0.41 -16.75 10.02
C ILE A 366 0.78 -15.87 8.81
N TYR A 367 -0.16 -15.09 8.28
CA TYR A 367 0.01 -14.39 7.01
C TYR A 367 0.75 -13.05 7.09
N GLY A 368 1.32 -12.69 8.25
CA GLY A 368 2.10 -11.47 8.42
C GLY A 368 1.29 -10.21 8.13
N HIS A 369 1.91 -9.28 7.42
CA HIS A 369 1.28 -8.03 7.03
C HIS A 369 0.09 -8.21 6.06
N ASP A 370 0.16 -9.23 5.18
CA ASP A 370 -0.91 -9.53 4.22
C ASP A 370 -2.14 -10.22 4.87
N ALA A 371 -2.16 -10.41 6.19
CA ALA A 371 -3.28 -11.01 6.89
C ALA A 371 -4.61 -10.28 6.65
N PHE A 372 -4.59 -8.96 6.46
CA PHE A 372 -5.82 -8.21 6.12
C PHE A 372 -6.44 -8.63 4.77
N LEU A 373 -5.66 -9.24 3.87
CA LEU A 373 -6.12 -9.81 2.60
C LEU A 373 -6.52 -11.28 2.73
N LYS A 374 -5.88 -12.01 3.65
CA LYS A 374 -6.01 -13.48 3.77
C LYS A 374 -7.04 -13.89 4.83
N GLU A 375 -7.15 -13.16 5.92
CA GLU A 375 -8.11 -13.41 7.00
C GLU A 375 -9.46 -12.74 6.74
N SER A 376 -9.97 -12.85 5.52
CA SER A 376 -11.15 -12.12 5.03
C SER A 376 -12.38 -12.29 5.93
N ARG A 377 -12.55 -13.45 6.60
CA ARG A 377 -13.64 -13.70 7.54
C ARG A 377 -13.48 -12.85 8.80
N GLN A 378 -12.34 -12.94 9.49
CA GLN A 378 -12.07 -12.21 10.72
C GLN A 378 -12.09 -10.70 10.49
N VAL A 379 -11.48 -10.25 9.37
CA VAL A 379 -11.51 -8.86 8.91
C VAL A 379 -12.95 -8.39 8.69
N SER A 380 -13.77 -9.18 8.00
CA SER A 380 -15.18 -8.86 7.76
C SER A 380 -15.99 -8.78 9.05
N ASP A 381 -15.74 -9.66 10.01
CA ASP A 381 -16.45 -9.66 11.29
C ASP A 381 -16.11 -8.40 12.10
N VAL A 382 -14.85 -7.96 12.10
CA VAL A 382 -14.44 -6.69 12.74
C VAL A 382 -15.11 -5.49 12.08
N ILE A 383 -15.10 -5.41 10.74
CA ILE A 383 -15.73 -4.29 10.01
C ILE A 383 -17.25 -4.23 10.35
N ARG A 384 -17.94 -5.37 10.32
CA ARG A 384 -19.38 -5.41 10.65
C ARG A 384 -19.66 -4.97 12.09
N LEU A 385 -18.85 -5.42 13.05
CA LEU A 385 -18.97 -5.02 14.45
C LEU A 385 -18.78 -3.52 14.59
N ALA A 386 -17.72 -2.97 14.05
CA ALA A 386 -17.41 -1.55 14.15
C ALA A 386 -18.49 -0.68 13.51
N LEU A 387 -18.92 -0.97 12.28
CA LEU A 387 -19.95 -0.19 11.57
C LEU A 387 -21.36 -0.27 12.24
N ASN A 388 -21.67 -1.36 12.96
CA ASN A 388 -22.95 -1.54 13.62
C ASN A 388 -22.94 -1.15 15.11
N SER A 389 -21.78 -0.80 15.68
CA SER A 389 -21.69 -0.37 17.07
C SER A 389 -22.44 0.96 17.27
N PRO A 390 -23.31 1.08 18.29
CA PRO A 390 -23.97 2.34 18.60
C PRO A 390 -22.91 3.37 19.00
N LYS A 391 -22.81 4.45 18.23
CA LYS A 391 -21.86 5.54 18.48
C LYS A 391 -22.59 6.67 19.18
N GLU A 392 -22.01 7.14 20.28
CA GLU A 392 -22.43 8.42 20.83
C GLU A 392 -22.19 9.49 19.76
N VAL A 393 -23.28 10.04 19.26
CA VAL A 393 -23.25 11.17 18.33
C VAL A 393 -22.59 12.33 19.08
N LEU A 394 -21.36 12.66 18.75
CA LEU A 394 -20.75 13.91 19.18
C LEU A 394 -21.65 15.05 18.66
N GLN A 395 -22.42 15.64 19.56
CA GLN A 395 -23.25 16.83 19.31
C GLN A 395 -22.37 18.07 19.19
#